data_2c1b1a7dee1de46a4588fc206edb2c7b
#
_entry.id   2c1b1a7dee1de46a4588fc206edb2c7b
#
_cell.length_a   1.000
_cell.length_b   1.000
_cell.length_c   1.000
_cell.angle_alpha   90.00
_cell.angle_beta   90.00
_cell.angle_gamma   90.00
#
_symmetry.space_group_name_H-M   'P 1'
#
loop_
_entity.id
_entity.type
_entity.pdbx_description
1 polymer ?
#
loop_
_entity_poly.entity_id
_entity_poly.type
_entity_poly.pdbx_seq_one_letter_code
_entity_poly.pdbx_strand_id
1 'polypeptide(L)'
;ALTEVVRRYPNTRYAADARIKIDLVNDHLAGKEMQIGRYYQRAGRWLAAATRFRTVVETYQTTSHTPEALFRLVESSLQLGMPEEALKYAAVLGANYPGSKWYEKAYRLMQKHAPGVAVK
;
A
#
# COMPACT_ATOMS: atom_id res chain seq x y z
N ALA A 1 -0.69 18.34 19.85
CA ALA A 1 -0.54 17.12 19.10
C ALA A 1 0.84 17.02 18.44
N LEU A 2 1.31 15.81 18.20
CA LEU A 2 2.65 15.56 17.63
C LEU A 2 2.81 16.21 16.26
N THR A 3 1.77 16.18 15.44
CA THR A 3 1.79 16.78 14.10
C THR A 3 2.03 18.28 14.16
N GLU A 4 1.46 18.95 15.16
CA GLU A 4 1.66 20.39 15.33
C GLU A 4 3.08 20.73 15.73
N VAL A 5 3.72 19.91 16.57
CA VAL A 5 5.12 20.11 16.95
C VAL A 5 6.03 20.05 15.73
N VAL A 6 5.82 19.08 14.84
CA VAL A 6 6.58 18.94 13.59
C VAL A 6 6.38 20.16 12.71
N ARG A 7 5.15 20.66 12.60
CA ARG A 7 4.83 21.81 11.75
C ARG A 7 5.41 23.12 12.25
N ARG A 8 5.34 23.35 13.57
CA ARG A 8 5.80 24.61 14.19
C ARG A 8 7.31 24.67 14.40
N TYR A 9 7.92 23.53 14.71
CA TYR A 9 9.32 23.45 15.10
C TYR A 9 10.05 22.38 14.31
N PRO A 10 10.11 22.52 12.98
CA PRO A 10 10.56 21.42 12.11
C PRO A 10 12.02 21.01 12.27
N ASN A 11 12.85 21.91 12.82
CA ASN A 11 14.29 21.66 12.97
C ASN A 11 14.72 21.42 14.43
N THR A 12 13.77 21.12 15.30
CA THR A 12 14.09 20.87 16.71
C THR A 12 14.19 19.38 17.00
N ARG A 13 14.82 19.05 18.13
CA ARG A 13 14.87 17.69 18.66
C ARG A 13 13.46 17.16 18.93
N TYR A 14 12.57 18.01 19.42
CA TYR A 14 11.17 17.65 19.61
C TYR A 14 10.49 17.25 18.32
N ALA A 15 10.77 17.97 17.24
CA ALA A 15 10.19 17.65 15.94
C ALA A 15 10.69 16.31 15.45
N ALA A 16 11.98 15.99 15.63
CA ALA A 16 12.54 14.69 15.23
C ALA A 16 11.88 13.55 16.01
N ASP A 17 11.74 13.69 17.34
CA ASP A 17 11.07 12.70 18.17
C ASP A 17 9.60 12.55 17.80
N ALA A 18 8.92 13.65 17.52
CA ALA A 18 7.52 13.66 17.12
C ALA A 18 7.32 12.92 15.79
N ARG A 19 8.22 13.11 14.81
CA ARG A 19 8.16 12.40 13.54
C ARG A 19 8.29 10.91 13.74
N ILE A 20 9.24 10.46 14.57
CA ILE A 20 9.41 9.03 14.86
C ILE A 20 8.13 8.45 15.45
N LYS A 21 7.53 9.15 16.41
CA LYS A 21 6.30 8.69 17.05
C LYS A 21 5.12 8.66 16.09
N ILE A 22 5.01 9.67 15.23
CA ILE A 22 3.97 9.72 14.18
C ILE A 22 4.15 8.55 13.22
N ASP A 23 5.38 8.29 12.79
CA ASP A 23 5.66 7.19 11.87
C ASP A 23 5.32 5.83 12.49
N LEU A 24 5.64 5.63 13.77
CA LEU A 24 5.31 4.40 14.48
C LEU A 24 3.80 4.20 14.61
N VAL A 25 3.07 5.27 14.94
CA VAL A 25 1.60 5.23 15.04
C VAL A 25 0.99 4.92 13.68
N ASN A 26 1.45 5.59 12.62
CA ASN A 26 0.96 5.37 11.27
C ASN A 26 1.26 3.96 10.78
N ASP A 27 2.44 3.43 11.07
CA ASP A 27 2.80 2.07 10.72
C ASP A 27 1.88 1.06 11.43
N HIS A 28 1.58 1.30 12.71
CA HIS A 28 0.67 0.46 13.49
C HIS A 28 -0.76 0.50 12.92
N LEU A 29 -1.26 1.69 12.59
CA LEU A 29 -2.59 1.86 12.01
C LEU A 29 -2.68 1.21 10.63
N ALA A 30 -1.65 1.38 9.81
CA ALA A 30 -1.57 0.71 8.52
C ALA A 30 -1.58 -0.81 8.68
N GLY A 31 -0.85 -1.33 9.66
CA GLY A 31 -0.82 -2.75 9.96
C GLY A 31 -2.20 -3.32 10.29
N LYS A 32 -3.00 -2.56 11.03
CA LYS A 32 -4.38 -2.96 11.34
C LYS A 32 -5.24 -3.01 10.08
N GLU A 33 -5.13 -2.01 9.21
CA GLU A 33 -5.85 -2.00 7.94
C GLU A 33 -5.44 -3.19 7.07
N MET A 34 -4.14 -3.52 7.06
CA MET A 34 -3.64 -4.68 6.32
C MET A 34 -4.25 -5.99 6.85
N GLN A 35 -4.34 -6.14 8.17
CA GLN A 35 -4.94 -7.34 8.77
C GLN A 35 -6.40 -7.49 8.36
N ILE A 36 -7.17 -6.41 8.39
CA ILE A 36 -8.58 -6.42 8.01
C ILE A 36 -8.71 -6.71 6.52
N GLY A 37 -7.88 -6.07 5.69
CA GLY A 37 -7.87 -6.30 4.25
C GLY A 37 -7.58 -7.75 3.89
N ARG A 38 -6.56 -8.34 4.52
CA ARG A 38 -6.22 -9.74 4.29
C ARG A 38 -7.33 -10.68 4.75
N TYR A 39 -8.02 -10.35 5.84
CA TYR A 39 -9.19 -11.12 6.29
C TYR A 39 -10.29 -11.15 5.23
N TYR A 40 -10.65 -9.99 4.70
CA TYR A 40 -11.65 -9.90 3.64
C TYR A 40 -11.21 -10.64 2.38
N GLN A 41 -9.94 -10.53 2.02
CA GLN A 41 -9.37 -11.22 0.86
C GLN A 41 -9.53 -12.73 0.98
N ARG A 42 -9.20 -13.28 2.16
CA ARG A 42 -9.36 -14.72 2.42
C ARG A 42 -10.83 -15.14 2.39
N ALA A 43 -11.73 -14.25 2.75
CA ALA A 43 -13.16 -14.50 2.71
C ALA A 43 -13.76 -14.32 1.31
N GLY A 44 -12.96 -13.95 0.31
CA GLY A 44 -13.41 -13.73 -1.06
C GLY A 44 -14.12 -12.40 -1.26
N ARG A 45 -14.02 -11.48 -0.32
CA ARG A 45 -14.65 -10.16 -0.40
C ARG A 45 -13.66 -9.15 -0.95
N TRP A 46 -13.44 -9.22 -2.25
CA TRP A 46 -12.37 -8.47 -2.90
C TRP A 46 -12.56 -6.96 -2.85
N LEU A 47 -13.79 -6.47 -2.98
CA LEU A 47 -14.05 -5.04 -2.93
C LEU A 47 -13.81 -4.47 -1.53
N ALA A 48 -14.26 -5.17 -0.50
CA ALA A 48 -14.02 -4.75 0.89
C ALA A 48 -12.53 -4.77 1.20
N ALA A 49 -11.82 -5.80 0.73
CA ALA A 49 -10.37 -5.90 0.89
C ALA A 49 -9.66 -4.72 0.19
N ALA A 50 -10.05 -4.42 -1.04
CA ALA A 50 -9.44 -3.33 -1.81
C ALA A 50 -9.62 -1.98 -1.10
N THR A 51 -10.77 -1.75 -0.48
CA THR A 51 -11.02 -0.52 0.27
C THR A 51 -10.02 -0.35 1.41
N ARG A 52 -9.73 -1.43 2.13
CA ARG A 52 -8.76 -1.38 3.23
C ARG A 52 -7.33 -1.16 2.74
N PHE A 53 -6.93 -1.88 1.70
CA PHE A 53 -5.59 -1.71 1.13
C PHE A 53 -5.41 -0.32 0.52
N ARG A 54 -6.46 0.24 -0.07
CA ARG A 54 -6.42 1.61 -0.61
C ARG A 54 -6.21 2.63 0.50
N THR A 55 -6.82 2.43 1.66
CA THR A 55 -6.58 3.29 2.83
C THR A 55 -5.10 3.34 3.19
N VAL A 56 -4.41 2.19 3.16
CA VAL A 56 -2.97 2.15 3.45
C VAL A 56 -2.20 2.98 2.41
N VAL A 57 -2.49 2.81 1.14
CA VAL A 57 -1.79 3.51 0.06
C VAL A 57 -2.05 5.01 0.09
N GLU A 58 -3.27 5.44 0.37
CA GLU A 58 -3.66 6.85 0.31
C GLU A 58 -3.37 7.59 1.61
N THR A 59 -3.59 6.96 2.75
CA THR A 59 -3.49 7.61 4.06
C THR A 59 -2.16 7.34 4.75
N TYR A 60 -1.61 6.15 4.57
CA TYR A 60 -0.39 5.70 5.26
C TYR A 60 0.72 5.35 4.28
N GLN A 61 0.88 6.14 3.23
CA GLN A 61 1.76 5.82 2.09
C GLN A 61 3.25 5.79 2.41
N THR A 62 3.66 6.34 3.55
CA THR A 62 5.07 6.32 3.97
C THR A 62 5.40 5.16 4.91
N THR A 63 4.46 4.26 5.15
CA THR A 63 4.67 3.13 6.07
C THR A 63 5.31 1.95 5.36
N SER A 64 5.83 1.01 6.15
CA SER A 64 6.43 -0.23 5.65
C SER A 64 5.42 -1.15 4.96
N HIS A 65 4.14 -0.91 5.13
CA HIS A 65 3.07 -1.75 4.58
C HIS A 65 2.66 -1.38 3.17
N THR A 66 3.09 -0.23 2.67
CA THR A 66 2.66 0.27 1.36
C THR A 66 2.98 -0.67 0.20
N PRO A 67 4.19 -1.26 0.11
CA PRO A 67 4.46 -2.20 -0.99
C PRO A 67 3.53 -3.40 -1.01
N GLU A 68 3.27 -4.01 0.13
CA GLU A 68 2.33 -5.13 0.20
C GLU A 68 0.91 -4.68 -0.17
N ALA A 69 0.49 -3.52 0.32
CA ALA A 69 -0.84 -2.99 0.02
C ALA A 69 -1.04 -2.81 -1.48
N LEU A 70 -0.04 -2.27 -2.18
CA LEU A 70 -0.08 -2.11 -3.63
C LEU A 70 -0.21 -3.45 -4.33
N PHE A 71 0.55 -4.46 -3.90
CA PHE A 71 0.45 -5.80 -4.46
C PHE A 71 -0.95 -6.39 -4.23
N ARG A 72 -1.48 -6.25 -3.01
CA ARG A 72 -2.83 -6.75 -2.69
C ARG A 72 -3.91 -6.05 -3.52
N LEU A 73 -3.70 -4.77 -3.84
CA LEU A 73 -4.59 -4.04 -4.75
C LEU A 73 -4.52 -4.59 -6.17
N VAL A 74 -3.34 -5.01 -6.63
CA VAL A 74 -3.21 -5.69 -7.93
C VAL A 74 -4.04 -6.97 -7.93
N GLU A 75 -3.89 -7.81 -6.91
CA GLU A 75 -4.65 -9.04 -6.77
C GLU A 75 -6.16 -8.78 -6.78
N SER A 76 -6.60 -7.84 -5.94
CA SER A 76 -8.03 -7.52 -5.80
C SER A 76 -8.61 -6.98 -7.09
N SER A 77 -7.89 -6.11 -7.77
CA SER A 77 -8.33 -5.53 -9.04
C SER A 77 -8.48 -6.59 -10.12
N LEU A 78 -7.55 -7.54 -10.19
CA LEU A 78 -7.65 -8.64 -11.15
C LEU A 78 -8.86 -9.52 -10.85
N GLN A 79 -9.11 -9.81 -9.57
CA GLN A 79 -10.28 -10.61 -9.18
C GLN A 79 -11.60 -9.89 -9.46
N LEU A 80 -11.60 -8.58 -9.40
CA LEU A 80 -12.78 -7.76 -9.71
C LEU A 80 -12.96 -7.53 -11.21
N GLY A 81 -12.08 -8.08 -12.03
CA GLY A 81 -12.15 -7.92 -13.48
C GLY A 81 -11.72 -6.54 -13.96
N MET A 82 -10.79 -5.92 -13.26
CA MET A 82 -10.30 -4.56 -13.55
C MET A 82 -8.78 -4.58 -13.80
N PRO A 83 -8.33 -5.18 -14.92
CA PRO A 83 -6.89 -5.32 -15.16
C PRO A 83 -6.17 -3.98 -15.35
N GLU A 84 -6.86 -2.95 -15.81
CA GLU A 84 -6.26 -1.63 -15.99
C GLU A 84 -5.99 -0.95 -14.64
N GLU A 85 -6.86 -1.13 -13.66
CA GLU A 85 -6.60 -0.69 -12.30
C GLU A 85 -5.42 -1.45 -11.70
N ALA A 86 -5.37 -2.77 -11.92
CA ALA A 86 -4.26 -3.58 -11.47
C ALA A 86 -2.94 -3.07 -12.05
N LEU A 87 -2.93 -2.69 -13.33
CA LEU A 87 -1.75 -2.14 -13.98
C LEU A 87 -1.28 -0.85 -13.31
N LYS A 88 -2.21 0.03 -12.94
CA LYS A 88 -1.87 1.28 -12.26
C LYS A 88 -1.14 1.02 -10.94
N TYR A 89 -1.66 0.11 -10.14
CA TYR A 89 -1.01 -0.23 -8.86
C TYR A 89 0.34 -0.91 -9.07
N ALA A 90 0.44 -1.81 -10.05
CA ALA A 90 1.70 -2.45 -10.39
C ALA A 90 2.73 -1.43 -10.87
N ALA A 91 2.32 -0.44 -11.65
CA ALA A 91 3.21 0.62 -12.14
C ALA A 91 3.73 1.50 -11.00
N VAL A 92 2.86 1.86 -10.06
CA VAL A 92 3.28 2.61 -8.86
C VAL A 92 4.29 1.80 -8.04
N LEU A 93 4.03 0.52 -7.88
CA LEU A 93 4.90 -0.38 -7.15
C LEU A 93 6.29 -0.47 -7.82
N GLY A 94 6.32 -0.59 -9.15
CA GLY A 94 7.57 -0.64 -9.91
C GLY A 94 8.33 0.68 -9.90
N ALA A 95 7.63 1.80 -9.91
CA ALA A 95 8.25 3.13 -9.90
C ALA A 95 8.89 3.46 -8.55
N ASN A 96 8.25 3.07 -7.45
CA ASN A 96 8.66 3.47 -6.11
C ASN A 96 9.38 2.37 -5.33
N TYR A 97 9.15 1.11 -5.67
CA TYR A 97 9.71 -0.04 -4.95
C TYR A 97 10.24 -1.11 -5.92
N PRO A 98 11.13 -0.73 -6.87
CA PRO A 98 11.53 -1.64 -7.95
C PRO A 98 12.26 -2.90 -7.48
N GLY A 99 12.92 -2.84 -6.33
CA GLY A 99 13.63 -3.99 -5.77
C GLY A 99 12.80 -4.84 -4.82
N SER A 100 11.52 -4.51 -4.66
CA SER A 100 10.65 -5.20 -3.70
C SER A 100 10.19 -6.56 -4.24
N LYS A 101 10.13 -7.55 -3.33
CA LYS A 101 9.53 -8.84 -3.65
C LYS A 101 8.06 -8.70 -4.06
N TRP A 102 7.38 -7.66 -3.56
CA TRP A 102 5.98 -7.40 -3.90
C TRP A 102 5.83 -6.94 -5.35
N TYR A 103 6.78 -6.14 -5.85
CA TYR A 103 6.77 -5.78 -7.26
C TYR A 103 6.99 -6.99 -8.15
N GLU A 104 7.92 -7.85 -7.79
CA GLU A 104 8.19 -9.08 -8.55
C GLU A 104 6.95 -9.97 -8.58
N LYS A 105 6.29 -10.13 -7.45
CA LYS A 105 5.03 -10.90 -7.37
C LYS A 105 3.92 -10.28 -8.22
N ALA A 106 3.80 -8.95 -8.17
CA ALA A 106 2.80 -8.23 -8.97
C ALA A 106 3.05 -8.42 -10.47
N TYR A 107 4.31 -8.30 -10.88
CA TYR A 107 4.70 -8.49 -12.27
C TYR A 107 4.32 -9.89 -12.76
N ARG A 108 4.67 -10.91 -11.99
CA ARG A 108 4.34 -12.30 -12.34
C ARG A 108 2.84 -12.51 -12.40
N LEU A 109 2.09 -11.94 -11.49
CA LEU A 109 0.64 -12.08 -11.45
C LEU A 109 0.00 -11.41 -12.66
N MET A 110 0.48 -10.23 -13.06
CA MET A 110 0.01 -9.54 -14.26
C MET A 110 0.30 -10.36 -15.53
N GLN A 111 1.49 -10.93 -15.62
CA GLN A 111 1.85 -11.76 -16.77
C GLN A 111 0.96 -12.99 -16.89
N LYS A 112 0.56 -13.57 -15.76
CA LYS A 112 -0.26 -14.77 -15.73
C LYS A 112 -1.73 -14.47 -16.04
N HIS A 113 -2.29 -13.40 -15.48
CA HIS A 113 -3.73 -13.13 -15.53
C HIS A 113 -4.14 -12.04 -16.50
N ALA A 114 -3.22 -11.20 -16.93
CA ALA A 114 -3.50 -10.11 -17.85
C ALA A 114 -2.31 -9.88 -18.81
N PRO A 115 -1.91 -10.89 -19.61
CA PRO A 115 -0.70 -10.78 -20.43
C PRO A 115 -0.80 -9.74 -21.54
N GLY A 116 -2.03 -9.34 -21.91
CA GLY A 116 -2.24 -8.28 -22.89
C GLY A 116 -2.08 -6.87 -22.35
N VAL A 117 -1.91 -6.71 -21.03
CA VAL A 117 -1.76 -5.41 -20.38
C VAL A 117 -0.27 -5.22 -20.05
N ALA A 118 0.34 -4.17 -20.61
CA ALA A 118 1.78 -3.96 -20.47
C ALA A 118 2.14 -3.49 -19.06
N VAL A 119 3.14 -4.17 -18.46
CA VAL A 119 3.76 -3.76 -17.20
C VAL A 119 5.22 -3.44 -17.51
N LYS A 120 5.63 -2.22 -17.23
CA LYS A 120 7.00 -1.77 -17.49
C LYS A 120 7.77 -1.54 -16.19
#